data_8cffc0263eb66f58ce10088bc96a8032
#
_entry.id   8cffc0263eb66f58ce10088bc96a8032
#
_cell.length_a   1.000
_cell.length_b   1.000
_cell.length_c   1.000
_cell.angle_alpha   90.00
_cell.angle_beta   90.00
_cell.angle_gamma   90.00
#
_symmetry.space_group_name_H-M   'P 1'
#
loop_
_entity.id
_entity.type
_entity.pdbx_description
1 polymer ?
#
loop_
_entity_poly.entity_id
_entity_poly.type
_entity_poly.pdbx_seq_one_letter_code
_entity_poly.pdbx_strand_id
1 'polypeptide(L)'
;MSSNKPNPLAAQPGTKGIDPRGPRFGATNTLITLTVELIFLLSNPEALSSSNTLAQNFATPAGILLTYITVIFAIGAFAGIGKHPYGAIFKALVRPRLSAPTELEDPKPPTFAQLIGFIITLAGLVFAVLGITAGAIIAVAFAFVAAFLNSVFGYCLGCQIYVLLVRAGIVGRGSASA
;
A
#
# COMPACT_ATOMS: atom_id res chain seq x y z
N MET A 1 -7.92 32.00 -11.49
CA MET A 1 -9.22 31.40 -11.11
C MET A 1 -8.91 30.12 -10.34
N SER A 2 -8.87 30.19 -9.02
CA SER A 2 -8.66 29.01 -8.15
C SER A 2 -9.92 28.14 -8.23
N SER A 3 -9.81 26.97 -8.81
CA SER A 3 -10.89 25.97 -8.87
C SER A 3 -11.17 25.49 -7.43
N ASN A 4 -12.18 26.06 -6.81
CA ASN A 4 -12.64 25.73 -5.46
C ASN A 4 -13.45 24.39 -5.48
N LYS A 5 -12.91 23.35 -6.15
CA LYS A 5 -13.48 21.99 -6.05
C LYS A 5 -13.02 21.39 -4.72
N PRO A 6 -13.96 20.97 -3.86
CA PRO A 6 -13.59 20.32 -2.61
C PRO A 6 -12.70 19.10 -2.90
N ASN A 7 -11.62 18.96 -2.10
CA ASN A 7 -10.73 17.80 -2.19
C ASN A 7 -11.54 16.52 -1.90
N PRO A 8 -11.66 15.58 -2.85
CA PRO A 8 -12.48 14.37 -2.65
C PRO A 8 -11.92 13.42 -1.60
N LEU A 9 -10.66 13.64 -1.17
CA LEU A 9 -9.97 12.86 -0.12
C LEU A 9 -10.03 13.54 1.24
N ALA A 10 -10.53 14.78 1.34
CA ALA A 10 -10.62 15.50 2.62
C ALA A 10 -11.53 14.77 3.61
N ALA A 11 -11.12 14.80 4.88
CA ALA A 11 -11.93 14.27 5.98
C ALA A 11 -13.25 15.03 6.09
N GLN A 12 -14.35 14.32 6.24
CA GLN A 12 -15.68 14.93 6.43
C GLN A 12 -15.77 15.63 7.79
N PRO A 13 -16.54 16.71 7.93
CA PRO A 13 -16.80 17.32 9.24
C PRO A 13 -17.31 16.27 10.24
N GLY A 14 -16.68 16.24 11.43
CA GLY A 14 -17.01 15.27 12.49
C GLY A 14 -16.33 13.90 12.37
N THR A 15 -15.57 13.62 11.29
CA THR A 15 -14.78 12.39 11.17
C THR A 15 -13.35 12.60 11.62
N LYS A 16 -12.75 11.54 12.23
CA LYS A 16 -11.33 11.56 12.61
C LYS A 16 -10.45 11.40 11.38
N GLY A 17 -9.92 12.50 10.87
CA GLY A 17 -9.00 12.50 9.73
C GLY A 17 -7.58 12.05 10.09
N ILE A 18 -6.79 11.76 9.06
CA ILE A 18 -5.37 11.42 9.16
C ILE A 18 -4.50 12.47 8.47
N ASP A 19 -3.26 12.61 8.93
CA ASP A 19 -2.25 13.43 8.27
C ASP A 19 -1.82 12.78 6.94
N PRO A 20 -2.02 13.42 5.77
CA PRO A 20 -1.73 12.84 4.45
C PRO A 20 -0.26 12.46 4.26
N ARG A 21 0.64 13.08 5.02
CA ARG A 21 2.08 12.75 4.97
C ARG A 21 2.39 11.37 5.56
N GLY A 22 1.51 10.83 6.43
CA GLY A 22 1.66 9.49 7.00
C GLY A 22 1.55 8.37 5.95
N PRO A 23 0.47 8.29 5.17
CA PRO A 23 0.38 7.36 4.04
C PRO A 23 1.50 7.50 3.02
N ARG A 24 1.94 8.73 2.70
CA ARG A 24 3.07 8.99 1.80
C ARG A 24 4.39 8.47 2.36
N PHE A 25 4.65 8.67 3.66
CA PHE A 25 5.80 8.08 4.35
C PHE A 25 5.75 6.55 4.30
N GLY A 26 4.58 5.96 4.51
CA GLY A 26 4.36 4.51 4.34
C GLY A 26 4.69 4.04 2.93
N ALA A 27 4.23 4.77 1.91
CA ALA A 27 4.51 4.45 0.50
C ALA A 27 6.01 4.52 0.18
N THR A 28 6.76 5.46 0.78
CA THR A 28 8.23 5.54 0.61
C THR A 28 8.92 4.31 1.18
N ASN A 29 8.55 3.86 2.38
CA ASN A 29 9.12 2.64 2.97
C ASN A 29 8.75 1.39 2.14
N THR A 30 7.51 1.31 1.67
CA THR A 30 7.05 0.25 0.78
C THR A 30 7.83 0.26 -0.54
N LEU A 31 8.06 1.42 -1.13
CA LEU A 31 8.85 1.56 -2.37
C LEU A 31 10.28 1.02 -2.19
N ILE A 32 10.95 1.38 -1.08
CA ILE A 32 12.30 0.87 -0.76
C ILE A 32 12.26 -0.67 -0.65
N THR A 33 11.30 -1.22 0.07
CA THR A 33 11.18 -2.66 0.28
C THR A 33 10.88 -3.40 -1.03
N LEU A 34 9.99 -2.87 -1.87
CA LEU A 34 9.67 -3.44 -3.19
C LEU A 34 10.86 -3.32 -4.17
N THR A 35 11.69 -2.28 -4.04
CA THR A 35 12.94 -2.17 -4.82
C THR A 35 13.88 -3.32 -4.47
N VAL A 36 14.08 -3.60 -3.18
CA VAL A 36 14.91 -4.73 -2.73
C VAL A 36 14.33 -6.06 -3.21
N GLU A 37 13.01 -6.20 -3.15
CA GLU A 37 12.31 -7.40 -3.64
C GLU A 37 12.54 -7.62 -5.15
N LEU A 38 12.39 -6.57 -5.97
CA LEU A 38 12.67 -6.65 -7.40
C LEU A 38 14.13 -7.02 -7.68
N ILE A 39 15.08 -6.48 -6.90
CA ILE A 39 16.49 -6.86 -7.01
C ILE A 39 16.66 -8.36 -6.75
N PHE A 40 16.05 -8.92 -5.69
CA PHE A 40 16.14 -10.36 -5.41
C PHE A 40 15.55 -11.20 -6.54
N LEU A 41 14.36 -10.85 -7.04
CA LEU A 41 13.68 -11.59 -8.10
C LEU A 41 14.43 -11.53 -9.44
N LEU A 42 15.03 -10.38 -9.78
CA LEU A 42 15.71 -10.17 -11.06
C LEU A 42 17.16 -10.68 -11.05
N SER A 43 17.86 -10.61 -9.89
CA SER A 43 19.24 -11.06 -9.77
C SER A 43 19.39 -12.57 -9.65
N ASN A 44 18.36 -13.26 -9.13
CA ASN A 44 18.36 -14.70 -8.89
C ASN A 44 17.04 -15.36 -9.34
N PRO A 45 16.66 -15.25 -10.61
CA PRO A 45 15.38 -15.77 -11.10
C PRO A 45 15.24 -17.30 -10.92
N GLU A 46 16.36 -18.03 -10.89
CA GLU A 46 16.42 -19.48 -10.68
C GLU A 46 16.12 -19.88 -9.23
N ALA A 47 16.23 -18.94 -8.26
CA ALA A 47 15.99 -19.25 -6.84
C ALA A 47 14.55 -19.69 -6.57
N LEU A 48 13.60 -19.16 -7.33
CA LEU A 48 12.21 -19.60 -7.37
C LEU A 48 12.02 -20.55 -8.54
N SER A 49 11.69 -21.79 -8.28
CA SER A 49 11.52 -22.81 -9.34
C SER A 49 10.34 -23.71 -9.05
N SER A 50 9.64 -24.11 -10.10
CA SER A 50 8.57 -25.12 -10.03
C SER A 50 9.08 -26.51 -9.68
N SER A 51 10.40 -26.75 -9.78
CA SER A 51 11.05 -27.99 -9.32
C SER A 51 11.32 -28.00 -7.81
N ASN A 52 11.30 -26.83 -7.15
CA ASN A 52 11.44 -26.71 -5.70
C ASN A 52 10.14 -27.11 -5.00
N THR A 53 10.25 -27.54 -3.75
CA THR A 53 9.06 -27.63 -2.88
C THR A 53 8.54 -26.24 -2.53
N LEU A 54 7.26 -26.15 -2.15
CA LEU A 54 6.64 -24.88 -1.70
C LEU A 54 7.45 -24.26 -0.54
N ALA A 55 7.92 -25.08 0.39
CA ALA A 55 8.72 -24.64 1.53
C ALA A 55 10.08 -24.07 1.10
N GLN A 56 10.73 -24.64 0.10
CA GLN A 56 11.99 -24.14 -0.44
C GLN A 56 11.81 -22.78 -1.09
N ASN A 57 10.80 -22.61 -1.95
CA ASN A 57 10.48 -21.33 -2.58
C ASN A 57 10.13 -20.27 -1.53
N PHE A 58 9.30 -20.62 -0.54
CA PHE A 58 8.95 -19.73 0.57
C PHE A 58 10.18 -19.30 1.39
N ALA A 59 11.15 -20.17 1.61
CA ALA A 59 12.35 -19.90 2.40
C ALA A 59 13.42 -19.09 1.65
N THR A 60 13.22 -18.77 0.38
CA THR A 60 14.13 -17.87 -0.35
C THR A 60 14.07 -16.43 0.21
N PRO A 61 15.14 -15.62 0.05
CA PRO A 61 15.10 -14.21 0.44
C PRO A 61 13.90 -13.46 -0.16
N ALA A 62 13.57 -13.70 -1.43
CA ALA A 62 12.40 -13.15 -2.10
C ALA A 62 11.08 -13.63 -1.45
N GLY A 63 10.93 -14.93 -1.20
CA GLY A 63 9.73 -15.47 -0.56
C GLY A 63 9.48 -14.88 0.84
N ILE A 64 10.54 -14.74 1.64
CA ILE A 64 10.48 -14.15 2.99
C ILE A 64 10.13 -12.67 2.92
N LEU A 65 10.81 -11.89 2.05
CA LEU A 65 10.58 -10.46 1.95
C LEU A 65 9.19 -10.15 1.38
N LEU A 66 8.73 -10.91 0.39
CA LEU A 66 7.40 -10.76 -0.18
C LEU A 66 6.29 -11.11 0.85
N THR A 67 6.55 -12.11 1.69
CA THR A 67 5.67 -12.42 2.84
C THR A 67 5.59 -11.23 3.80
N TYR A 68 6.73 -10.64 4.17
CA TYR A 68 6.76 -9.44 5.01
C TYR A 68 5.94 -8.30 4.41
N ILE A 69 6.14 -8.00 3.11
CA ILE A 69 5.42 -6.94 2.40
C ILE A 69 3.91 -7.23 2.42
N THR A 70 3.51 -8.47 2.14
CA THR A 70 2.10 -8.89 2.13
C THR A 70 1.46 -8.72 3.51
N VAL A 71 2.16 -9.10 4.59
CA VAL A 71 1.68 -8.92 5.97
C VAL A 71 1.52 -7.44 6.32
N ILE A 72 2.46 -6.58 5.93
CA ILE A 72 2.37 -5.14 6.16
C ILE A 72 1.12 -4.55 5.47
N PHE A 73 0.86 -4.91 4.22
CA PHE A 73 -0.36 -4.52 3.52
C PHE A 73 -1.64 -5.08 4.17
N ALA A 74 -1.61 -6.34 4.64
CA ALA A 74 -2.73 -6.96 5.34
C ALA A 74 -3.09 -6.18 6.62
N ILE A 75 -2.10 -5.78 7.42
CA ILE A 75 -2.34 -4.97 8.63
C ILE A 75 -3.03 -3.65 8.25
N GLY A 76 -2.55 -2.96 7.21
CA GLY A 76 -3.17 -1.72 6.72
C GLY A 76 -4.59 -1.91 6.21
N ALA A 77 -4.84 -3.03 5.50
CA ALA A 77 -6.14 -3.35 4.92
C ALA A 77 -7.20 -3.74 5.98
N PHE A 78 -6.84 -4.61 6.91
CA PHE A 78 -7.81 -5.23 7.83
C PHE A 78 -7.86 -4.56 9.20
N ALA A 79 -6.74 -4.03 9.70
CA ALA A 79 -6.71 -3.28 10.94
C ALA A 79 -6.88 -1.76 10.74
N GLY A 80 -6.87 -1.32 9.47
CA GLY A 80 -6.98 0.07 9.05
C GLY A 80 -5.66 0.83 9.05
N ILE A 81 -5.58 1.86 8.22
CA ILE A 81 -4.37 2.68 8.04
C ILE A 81 -3.87 3.32 9.35
N GLY A 82 -4.77 3.56 10.29
CA GLY A 82 -4.42 4.10 11.61
C GLY A 82 -3.53 3.20 12.46
N LYS A 83 -3.58 1.87 12.24
CA LYS A 83 -2.79 0.83 12.92
C LYS A 83 -1.62 0.32 12.06
N HIS A 84 -1.42 0.88 10.87
CA HIS A 84 -0.34 0.49 9.98
C HIS A 84 1.03 0.73 10.64
N PRO A 85 1.99 -0.23 10.60
CA PRO A 85 3.27 -0.11 11.29
C PRO A 85 4.07 1.14 10.89
N TYR A 86 4.16 1.44 9.60
CA TYR A 86 4.83 2.66 9.12
C TYR A 86 4.11 3.94 9.58
N GLY A 87 2.79 3.89 9.73
CA GLY A 87 2.02 4.99 10.31
C GLY A 87 2.35 5.23 11.79
N ALA A 88 2.61 4.17 12.56
CA ALA A 88 3.08 4.27 13.94
C ALA A 88 4.48 4.90 14.02
N ILE A 89 5.41 4.46 13.16
CA ILE A 89 6.75 5.05 13.04
C ILE A 89 6.68 6.54 12.65
N PHE A 90 5.86 6.87 11.65
CA PHE A 90 5.63 8.26 11.25
C PHE A 90 5.15 9.13 12.43
N LYS A 91 4.14 8.65 13.17
CA LYS A 91 3.58 9.38 14.32
C LYS A 91 4.59 9.58 15.44
N ALA A 92 5.43 8.58 15.71
CA ALA A 92 6.41 8.62 16.80
C ALA A 92 7.66 9.45 16.46
N LEU A 93 8.18 9.32 15.25
CA LEU A 93 9.50 9.85 14.91
C LEU A 93 9.46 11.06 13.96
N VAL A 94 8.54 11.11 13.03
CA VAL A 94 8.51 12.12 11.96
C VAL A 94 7.52 13.25 12.30
N ARG A 95 6.31 12.89 12.67
CA ARG A 95 5.22 13.84 12.93
C ARG A 95 5.57 14.93 13.96
N PRO A 96 6.30 14.65 15.07
CA PRO A 96 6.64 15.68 16.05
C PRO A 96 7.58 16.77 15.53
N ARG A 97 8.28 16.48 14.43
CA ARG A 97 9.22 17.42 13.78
C ARG A 97 8.59 18.24 12.66
N LEU A 98 7.32 18.02 12.39
CA LEU A 98 6.58 18.68 11.31
C LEU A 98 5.55 19.66 11.88
N SER A 99 5.28 20.74 11.13
CA SER A 99 4.15 21.63 11.39
C SER A 99 2.81 20.90 11.33
N ALA A 100 1.76 21.48 11.90
CA ALA A 100 0.40 20.96 11.76
C ALA A 100 0.04 20.79 10.27
N PRO A 101 -0.68 19.72 9.88
CA PRO A 101 -1.16 19.57 8.51
C PRO A 101 -2.19 20.66 8.20
N THR A 102 -2.17 21.17 6.99
CA THR A 102 -3.14 22.17 6.52
C THR A 102 -4.54 21.59 6.33
N GLU A 103 -4.61 20.29 6.01
CA GLU A 103 -5.85 19.55 5.79
C GLU A 103 -5.66 18.11 6.27
N LEU A 104 -6.73 17.52 6.80
CA LEU A 104 -6.76 16.08 7.14
C LEU A 104 -7.50 15.31 6.05
N GLU A 105 -7.06 14.09 5.77
CA GLU A 105 -7.69 13.19 4.82
C GLU A 105 -8.54 12.10 5.49
N ASP A 106 -9.55 11.62 4.76
CA ASP A 106 -10.34 10.46 5.17
C ASP A 106 -9.44 9.20 5.20
N PRO A 107 -9.45 8.41 6.28
CA PRO A 107 -8.65 7.18 6.37
C PRO A 107 -9.14 6.05 5.45
N LYS A 108 -10.37 6.10 4.92
CA LYS A 108 -10.96 5.03 4.10
C LYS A 108 -10.24 4.82 2.75
N PRO A 109 -9.97 5.87 1.92
CA PRO A 109 -9.27 5.68 0.66
C PRO A 109 -7.88 5.06 0.83
N PRO A 110 -6.99 5.51 1.75
CA PRO A 110 -5.72 4.84 1.99
C PRO A 110 -5.86 3.41 2.53
N THR A 111 -6.87 3.12 3.38
CA THR A 111 -7.16 1.75 3.85
C THR A 111 -7.54 0.84 2.68
N PHE A 112 -8.37 1.33 1.76
CA PHE A 112 -8.72 0.61 0.53
C PHE A 112 -7.48 0.41 -0.38
N ALA A 113 -6.60 1.39 -0.49
CA ALA A 113 -5.34 1.26 -1.21
C ALA A 113 -4.45 0.13 -0.63
N GLN A 114 -4.44 -0.03 0.72
CA GLN A 114 -3.76 -1.16 1.36
C GLN A 114 -4.40 -2.50 0.99
N LEU A 115 -5.72 -2.57 0.84
CA LEU A 115 -6.41 -3.79 0.40
C LEU A 115 -6.00 -4.18 -1.03
N ILE A 116 -5.94 -3.23 -1.95
CA ILE A 116 -5.45 -3.48 -3.32
C ILE A 116 -3.99 -3.94 -3.29
N GLY A 117 -3.14 -3.28 -2.50
CA GLY A 117 -1.74 -3.67 -2.30
C GLY A 117 -1.62 -5.09 -1.75
N PHE A 118 -2.45 -5.45 -0.76
CA PHE A 118 -2.51 -6.80 -0.20
C PHE A 118 -2.87 -7.84 -1.26
N ILE A 119 -3.91 -7.61 -2.08
CA ILE A 119 -4.33 -8.54 -3.13
C ILE A 119 -3.20 -8.77 -4.14
N ILE A 120 -2.54 -7.70 -4.58
CA ILE A 120 -1.46 -7.76 -5.57
C ILE A 120 -0.25 -8.50 -4.99
N THR A 121 0.17 -8.16 -3.77
CA THR A 121 1.35 -8.80 -3.15
C THR A 121 1.08 -10.23 -2.72
N LEU A 122 -0.15 -10.57 -2.31
CA LEU A 122 -0.57 -11.94 -2.06
C LEU A 122 -0.53 -12.78 -3.34
N ALA A 123 -1.02 -12.26 -4.47
CA ALA A 123 -0.90 -12.93 -5.76
C ALA A 123 0.57 -13.15 -6.14
N GLY A 124 1.43 -12.15 -5.93
CA GLY A 124 2.86 -12.26 -6.12
C GLY A 124 3.49 -13.35 -5.24
N LEU A 125 3.10 -13.41 -3.96
CA LEU A 125 3.56 -14.44 -3.02
C LEU A 125 3.12 -15.85 -3.45
N VAL A 126 1.87 -16.00 -3.90
CA VAL A 126 1.38 -17.27 -4.44
C VAL A 126 2.21 -17.69 -5.64
N PHE A 127 2.47 -16.79 -6.60
CA PHE A 127 3.33 -17.09 -7.74
C PHE A 127 4.75 -17.46 -7.31
N ALA A 128 5.33 -16.73 -6.35
CA ALA A 128 6.67 -17.02 -5.82
C ALA A 128 6.72 -18.42 -5.20
N VAL A 129 5.77 -18.77 -4.34
CA VAL A 129 5.71 -20.08 -3.67
C VAL A 129 5.51 -21.22 -4.67
N LEU A 130 4.74 -20.98 -5.74
CA LEU A 130 4.56 -21.95 -6.83
C LEU A 130 5.76 -22.01 -7.80
N GLY A 131 6.79 -21.20 -7.62
CA GLY A 131 7.95 -21.14 -8.50
C GLY A 131 7.67 -20.49 -9.87
N ILE A 132 6.62 -19.67 -9.95
CA ILE A 132 6.26 -18.90 -11.15
C ILE A 132 6.90 -17.50 -11.06
N THR A 133 8.21 -17.43 -11.24
CA THR A 133 9.02 -16.22 -11.06
C THR A 133 8.51 -15.02 -11.86
N ALA A 134 8.13 -15.23 -13.12
CA ALA A 134 7.59 -14.16 -13.97
C ALA A 134 6.31 -13.55 -13.38
N GLY A 135 5.40 -14.38 -12.84
CA GLY A 135 4.18 -13.92 -12.17
C GLY A 135 4.48 -13.08 -10.91
N ALA A 136 5.45 -13.54 -10.12
CA ALA A 136 5.91 -12.78 -8.93
C ALA A 136 6.49 -11.41 -9.34
N ILE A 137 7.37 -11.36 -10.35
CA ILE A 137 7.97 -10.12 -10.86
C ILE A 137 6.88 -9.15 -11.33
N ILE A 138 5.90 -9.61 -12.12
CA ILE A 138 4.83 -8.76 -12.63
C ILE A 138 4.00 -8.18 -11.47
N ALA A 139 3.60 -9.00 -10.49
CA ALA A 139 2.83 -8.54 -9.34
C ALA A 139 3.60 -7.50 -8.51
N VAL A 140 4.88 -7.76 -8.23
CA VAL A 140 5.75 -6.84 -7.48
C VAL A 140 5.98 -5.54 -8.27
N ALA A 141 6.14 -5.61 -9.60
CA ALA A 141 6.28 -4.43 -10.45
C ALA A 141 5.03 -3.53 -10.42
N PHE A 142 3.82 -4.10 -10.44
CA PHE A 142 2.59 -3.30 -10.27
C PHE A 142 2.53 -2.62 -8.90
N ALA A 143 2.86 -3.33 -7.82
CA ALA A 143 2.93 -2.75 -6.48
C ALA A 143 4.00 -1.65 -6.39
N PHE A 144 5.16 -1.86 -7.02
CA PHE A 144 6.25 -0.89 -7.10
C PHE A 144 5.81 0.41 -7.79
N VAL A 145 5.18 0.32 -8.97
CA VAL A 145 4.70 1.49 -9.70
C VAL A 145 3.68 2.28 -8.86
N ALA A 146 2.75 1.59 -8.20
CA ALA A 146 1.77 2.24 -7.33
C ALA A 146 2.43 2.94 -6.13
N ALA A 147 3.40 2.29 -5.48
CA ALA A 147 4.17 2.87 -4.37
C ALA A 147 5.04 4.05 -4.83
N PHE A 148 5.66 3.96 -6.00
CA PHE A 148 6.44 5.02 -6.61
C PHE A 148 5.60 6.27 -6.88
N LEU A 149 4.45 6.12 -7.53
CA LEU A 149 3.53 7.23 -7.81
C LEU A 149 3.08 7.93 -6.52
N ASN A 150 2.77 7.16 -5.49
CA ASN A 150 2.37 7.74 -4.21
C ASN A 150 3.53 8.39 -3.47
N SER A 151 4.69 7.75 -3.43
CA SER A 151 5.87 8.27 -2.72
C SER A 151 6.40 9.56 -3.35
N VAL A 152 6.60 9.56 -4.68
CA VAL A 152 7.25 10.66 -5.40
C VAL A 152 6.26 11.79 -5.71
N PHE A 153 5.12 11.45 -6.27
CA PHE A 153 4.14 12.43 -6.75
C PHE A 153 2.98 12.68 -5.78
N GLY A 154 2.87 11.91 -4.69
CA GLY A 154 1.70 11.96 -3.80
C GLY A 154 0.41 11.44 -4.47
N TYR A 155 0.53 10.70 -5.58
CA TYR A 155 -0.60 10.19 -6.33
C TYR A 155 -0.93 8.76 -5.93
N CYS A 156 -1.93 8.60 -5.06
CA CYS A 156 -2.38 7.31 -4.55
C CYS A 156 -3.39 6.67 -5.52
N LEU A 157 -2.93 5.71 -6.37
CA LEU A 157 -3.80 5.01 -7.33
C LEU A 157 -5.00 4.35 -6.66
N GLY A 158 -4.79 3.62 -5.56
CA GLY A 158 -5.87 2.97 -4.81
C GLY A 158 -6.88 3.97 -4.25
N CYS A 159 -6.43 5.14 -3.79
CA CYS A 159 -7.31 6.20 -3.33
C CYS A 159 -8.17 6.76 -4.48
N GLN A 160 -7.62 6.92 -5.68
CA GLN A 160 -8.37 7.36 -6.86
C GLN A 160 -9.42 6.33 -7.28
N ILE A 161 -9.06 5.03 -7.27
CA ILE A 161 -10.01 3.95 -7.54
C ILE A 161 -11.15 3.99 -6.51
N TYR A 162 -10.84 4.15 -5.22
CA TYR A 162 -11.86 4.29 -4.18
C TYR A 162 -12.83 5.44 -4.47
N VAL A 163 -12.31 6.63 -4.80
CA VAL A 163 -13.14 7.80 -5.15
C VAL A 163 -14.02 7.52 -6.37
N LEU A 164 -13.51 6.82 -7.38
CA LEU A 164 -14.30 6.43 -8.56
C LEU A 164 -15.42 5.45 -8.18
N LEU A 165 -15.14 4.46 -7.34
CA LEU A 165 -16.14 3.49 -6.85
C LEU A 165 -17.24 4.16 -6.02
N VAL A 166 -16.87 5.14 -5.20
CA VAL A 166 -17.85 5.96 -4.46
C VAL A 166 -18.72 6.79 -5.40
N ARG A 167 -18.13 7.38 -6.44
CA ARG A 167 -18.89 8.15 -7.45
C ARG A 167 -19.83 7.27 -8.28
N ALA A 168 -19.41 6.02 -8.54
CA ALA A 168 -20.25 5.03 -9.23
C ALA A 168 -21.33 4.41 -8.33
N GLY A 169 -21.38 4.75 -7.03
CA GLY A 169 -22.35 4.21 -6.09
C GLY A 169 -22.08 2.75 -5.66
N ILE A 170 -20.92 2.19 -6.01
CA ILE A 170 -20.52 0.80 -5.70
C ILE A 170 -20.09 0.69 -4.24
N VAL A 171 -19.41 1.71 -3.73
CA VAL A 171 -18.98 1.81 -2.33
C VAL A 171 -19.65 3.02 -1.70
N GLY A 172 -20.41 2.81 -0.61
CA GLY A 172 -21.04 3.89 0.12
C GLY A 172 -20.00 4.81 0.79
N ARG A 173 -20.17 6.12 0.68
CA ARG A 173 -19.60 7.04 1.66
C ARG A 173 -20.29 6.65 2.97
N GLY A 174 -19.55 6.06 3.92
CA GLY A 174 -20.14 5.76 5.21
C GLY A 174 -20.82 7.00 5.73
N SER A 175 -22.15 6.94 5.83
CA SER A 175 -22.93 7.95 6.51
C SER A 175 -22.30 8.14 7.89
N ALA A 176 -21.98 9.38 8.24
CA ALA A 176 -21.83 9.75 9.63
C ALA A 176 -23.19 9.35 10.26
N SER A 177 -23.18 8.30 11.05
CA SER A 177 -24.32 8.00 11.92
C SER A 177 -24.50 9.22 12.81
N ALA A 178 -25.66 9.84 12.69
CA ALA A 178 -26.14 10.91 13.53
C ALA A 178 -26.06 10.53 15.02
#